data_b8c304b5366f33e22af1ceeeb76fb9da
#
_entry.id   b8c304b5366f33e22af1ceeeb76fb9da
#
_cell.length_a   1.000
_cell.length_b   1.000
_cell.length_c   1.000
_cell.angle_alpha   90.00
_cell.angle_beta   90.00
_cell.angle_gamma   90.00
#
_symmetry.space_group_name_H-M   'P 1'
#
loop_
_entity.id
_entity.type
_entity.pdbx_description
1 polymer ?
#
loop_
_entity_poly.entity_id
_entity_poly.type
_entity_poly.pdbx_seq_one_letter_code
_entity_poly.pdbx_strand_id
1 'polypeptide(L)' 'MSEKLRTDPQIEEPDDFYARLIDLHEGLSSDESNSLNCKLILLMANHIGDREVLFEVLDVVRNYRPQK' A
#
# COMPACT_ATOMS: atom_id res chain seq x y z
N MET A 1 11.53 9.51 -14.49
CA MET A 1 10.80 8.43 -13.82
C MET A 1 11.63 7.17 -13.75
N SER A 2 11.65 6.55 -12.60
CA SER A 2 12.40 5.32 -12.41
C SER A 2 11.74 4.16 -13.16
N GLU A 3 12.55 3.21 -13.61
CA GLU A 3 12.02 2.03 -14.27
C GLU A 3 11.91 0.84 -13.31
N LYS A 4 12.15 1.07 -12.04
CA LYS A 4 12.15 -0.01 -11.07
C LYS A 4 10.77 -0.41 -10.60
N LEU A 5 9.87 0.55 -10.53
CA LEU A 5 8.52 0.27 -10.06
C LEU A 5 7.74 -0.52 -11.11
N ARG A 6 7.19 -1.63 -10.67
CA ARG A 6 6.39 -2.47 -11.55
C ARG A 6 4.92 -2.19 -11.26
N THR A 7 4.20 -1.81 -12.31
CA THR A 7 2.80 -1.46 -12.18
C THR A 7 1.88 -2.55 -12.72
N ASP A 8 2.43 -3.55 -13.37
CA ASP A 8 1.63 -4.69 -13.78
C ASP A 8 1.42 -5.61 -12.58
N PRO A 9 0.37 -6.42 -12.58
CA PRO A 9 0.07 -7.28 -11.42
C PRO A 9 1.20 -8.25 -11.13
N GLN A 10 1.64 -8.26 -9.87
CA GLN A 10 2.71 -9.13 -9.42
C GLN A 10 2.26 -10.09 -8.32
N ILE A 11 1.08 -9.87 -7.78
CA ILE A 11 0.57 -10.69 -6.69
C ILE A 11 -0.26 -11.81 -7.25
N GLU A 12 0.01 -13.04 -6.77
CA GLU A 12 -0.86 -14.17 -7.09
C GLU A 12 -2.16 -14.02 -6.33
N GLU A 13 -3.27 -14.24 -7.02
CA GLU A 13 -4.59 -14.19 -6.44
C GLU A 13 -4.80 -12.90 -5.63
N PRO A 14 -4.76 -11.76 -6.32
CA PRO A 14 -4.88 -10.48 -5.63
C PRO A 14 -6.18 -10.33 -4.85
N ASP A 15 -7.24 -11.03 -5.26
CA ASP A 15 -8.51 -10.96 -4.55
C ASP A 15 -8.39 -11.50 -3.13
N ASP A 16 -7.58 -12.55 -2.95
CA ASP A 16 -7.35 -13.12 -1.62
C ASP A 16 -6.64 -12.12 -0.73
N PHE A 17 -5.64 -11.46 -1.27
CA PHE A 17 -4.92 -10.45 -0.50
C PHE A 17 -5.86 -9.32 -0.11
N TYR A 18 -6.67 -8.89 -1.05
CA TYR A 18 -7.59 -7.77 -0.81
C TYR A 18 -8.63 -8.14 0.27
N ALA A 19 -9.15 -9.36 0.20
CA ALA A 19 -10.11 -9.82 1.20
C ALA A 19 -9.50 -9.83 2.59
N ARG A 20 -8.25 -10.27 2.70
CA ARG A 20 -7.56 -10.28 3.99
C ARG A 20 -7.29 -8.88 4.50
N LEU A 21 -7.01 -7.97 3.59
CA LEU A 21 -6.78 -6.58 3.96
C LEU A 21 -8.05 -5.97 4.55
N ILE A 22 -9.19 -6.25 3.93
CA ILE A 22 -10.48 -5.77 4.43
C ILE A 22 -10.78 -6.37 5.79
N ASP A 23 -10.57 -7.68 5.93
CA ASP A 23 -10.78 -8.38 7.19
C ASP A 23 -9.96 -7.77 8.32
N LEU A 24 -8.75 -7.38 8.00
CA LEU A 24 -7.84 -6.83 8.98
C LEU A 24 -8.40 -5.56 9.64
N HIS A 25 -9.22 -4.83 8.90
CA HIS A 25 -9.79 -3.57 9.39
C HIS A 25 -11.14 -3.74 10.06
N GLU A 26 -11.66 -4.96 10.10
CA GLU A 26 -12.99 -5.19 10.68
C GLU A 26 -13.03 -4.85 12.15
N GLY A 27 -14.08 -4.12 12.54
CA GLY A 27 -14.28 -3.78 13.93
C GLY A 27 -13.42 -2.65 14.45
N LEU A 28 -12.60 -2.04 13.61
CA LEU A 28 -11.71 -0.96 14.04
C LEU A 28 -12.36 0.40 13.81
N SER A 29 -12.06 1.33 14.71
CA SER A 29 -12.43 2.73 14.49
C SER A 29 -11.56 3.33 13.40
N SER A 30 -11.92 4.54 12.96
CA SER A 30 -11.11 5.25 11.96
C SER A 30 -9.68 5.46 12.44
N ASP A 31 -9.53 5.87 13.70
CA ASP A 31 -8.19 6.11 14.24
C ASP A 31 -7.38 4.82 14.32
N GLU A 32 -8.03 3.73 14.72
CA GLU A 32 -7.36 2.45 14.79
C GLU A 32 -6.95 1.97 13.41
N SER A 33 -7.83 2.13 12.42
CA SER A 33 -7.51 1.76 11.04
C SER A 33 -6.34 2.56 10.50
N ASN A 34 -6.31 3.85 10.81
CA ASN A 34 -5.20 4.69 10.36
C ASN A 34 -3.88 4.25 10.95
N SER A 35 -3.88 3.93 12.25
CA SER A 35 -2.67 3.44 12.91
C SER A 35 -2.20 2.13 12.32
N LEU A 36 -3.15 1.24 12.06
CA LEU A 36 -2.85 -0.05 11.46
C LEU A 36 -2.23 0.13 10.08
N ASN A 37 -2.82 1.02 9.28
CA ASN A 37 -2.31 1.28 7.94
C ASN A 37 -0.90 1.84 7.97
N CYS A 38 -0.60 2.71 8.91
CA CYS A 38 0.76 3.24 9.03
C CYS A 38 1.75 2.12 9.30
N LYS A 39 1.39 1.22 10.19
CA LYS A 39 2.28 0.10 10.51
C LYS A 39 2.45 -0.82 9.31
N LEU A 40 1.35 -1.08 8.61
CA LEU A 40 1.38 -1.91 7.42
C LEU A 40 2.30 -1.32 6.37
N ILE A 41 2.18 -0.01 6.15
CA ILE A 41 3.02 0.68 5.17
C ILE A 41 4.49 0.56 5.55
N LEU A 42 4.81 0.73 6.82
CA LEU A 42 6.20 0.66 7.27
C LEU A 42 6.77 -0.74 7.08
N LEU A 43 5.97 -1.76 7.38
CA LEU A 43 6.44 -3.13 7.20
C LEU A 43 6.67 -3.45 5.73
N MET A 44 5.75 -3.04 4.88
CA MET A 44 5.89 -3.28 3.45
C MET A 44 7.07 -2.50 2.88
N ALA A 45 7.24 -1.27 3.30
CA ALA A 45 8.35 -0.45 2.85
C ALA A 45 9.69 -1.06 3.26
N ASN A 46 9.74 -1.57 4.48
CA ASN A 46 10.96 -2.22 4.96
C ASN A 46 11.29 -3.46 4.16
N HIS A 47 10.26 -4.22 3.80
CA HIS A 47 10.46 -5.43 3.01
C HIS A 47 10.93 -5.09 1.59
N ILE A 48 10.32 -4.09 0.98
CA ILE A 48 10.72 -3.65 -0.36
C ILE A 48 12.16 -3.15 -0.34
N GLY A 49 12.47 -2.28 0.61
CA GLY A 49 13.84 -1.85 0.88
C GLY A 49 14.49 -0.98 -0.19
N ASP A 50 13.81 -0.71 -1.29
CA ASP A 50 14.37 0.11 -2.36
C ASP A 50 13.77 1.50 -2.29
N ARG A 51 14.61 2.45 -1.88
CA ARG A 51 14.17 3.82 -1.64
C ARG A 51 13.59 4.48 -2.88
N GLU A 52 14.21 4.23 -4.04
CA GLU A 52 13.74 4.85 -5.27
C GLU A 52 12.36 4.30 -5.66
N VAL A 53 12.16 3.00 -5.48
CA VAL A 53 10.87 2.39 -5.74
C VAL A 53 9.80 2.97 -4.83
N LEU A 54 10.14 3.14 -3.54
CA LEU A 54 9.19 3.67 -2.58
C LEU A 54 8.80 5.10 -2.90
N PHE A 55 9.78 5.92 -3.30
CA PHE A 55 9.49 7.30 -3.69
C PHE A 55 8.61 7.34 -4.93
N GLU A 56 8.83 6.42 -5.84
CA GLU A 56 8.02 6.33 -7.05
C GLU A 56 6.58 5.95 -6.72
N VAL A 57 6.41 5.04 -5.78
CA VAL A 57 5.08 4.66 -5.30
C VAL A 57 4.35 5.88 -4.74
N LEU A 58 5.06 6.67 -3.94
CA LEU A 58 4.47 7.87 -3.37
C LEU A 58 4.02 8.85 -4.44
N ASP A 59 4.81 8.99 -5.49
CA ASP A 59 4.46 9.87 -6.59
C ASP A 59 3.22 9.40 -7.32
N VAL A 60 3.13 8.10 -7.56
CA VAL A 60 1.96 7.54 -8.24
C VAL A 60 0.70 7.77 -7.41
N VAL A 61 0.78 7.51 -6.11
CA VAL A 61 -0.36 7.67 -5.23
C VAL A 61 -0.77 9.13 -5.13
N ARG A 62 0.21 10.02 -5.11
CA ARG A 62 -0.05 11.45 -5.03
C ARG A 62 -0.90 11.92 -6.21
N ASN A 63 -0.60 11.40 -7.39
CA ASN A 63 -1.34 11.77 -8.59
C ASN A 63 -2.72 11.13 -8.63
N TYR A 64 -2.93 10.12 -7.81
CA TYR A 64 -4.19 9.38 -7.78
C TYR A 64 -5.09 9.83 -6.64
N ARG A 65 -4.87 11.02 -6.14
CA ARG A 65 -5.60 11.52 -5.00
C ARG A 65 -7.09 11.58 -5.25
N PRO A 66 -7.91 11.09 -4.32
CA PRO A 66 -9.35 11.20 -4.49
C PRO A 66 -9.80 12.65 -4.39
N GLN A 67 -10.84 12.95 -5.11
CA GLN A 67 -11.47 14.27 -5.06
C GLN A 67 -12.29 14.40 -3.80
N LYS A 68 -12.35 15.60 -3.27
CA LYS A 68 -13.14 15.89 -2.08
C LYS A 68 -14.26 16.84 -2.39
#